data_2b8c40f9bd095ab5a2fae37848804f4a
#
_entry.id   2b8c40f9bd095ab5a2fae37848804f4a
#
_cell.length_a   1.000
_cell.length_b   1.000
_cell.length_c   1.000
_cell.angle_alpha   90.00
_cell.angle_beta   90.00
_cell.angle_gamma   90.00
#
_symmetry.space_group_name_H-M   'P 1'
#
loop_
_entity.id
_entity.type
_entity.pdbx_description
1 polymer ?
#
loop_
_entity_poly.entity_id
_entity_poly.type
_entity_poly.pdbx_seq_one_letter_code
_entity_poly.pdbx_strand_id
1 'polypeptide(L)'
;MKAGLYHPDEFKDNCGFGLIAHMQGEASHHLLQTAIEALTCMTHRGGINADGKTGDGCGLLMQKPDVFLRAAAQQAFAVELPAQYAVGMVFLNQDESKASAARENMTREILAAGLQLIGWRKVP
;
A
#
# COMPACT_ATOMS: atom_id res chain seq x y z
N MET A 1 33.75 22.86 16.75
CA MET A 1 34.57 21.85 16.01
C MET A 1 33.65 21.12 15.07
N LYS A 2 33.92 21.15 13.76
CA LYS A 2 33.19 20.29 12.81
C LYS A 2 33.68 18.86 13.02
N ALA A 3 32.79 17.97 13.42
CA ALA A 3 33.12 16.55 13.68
C ALA A 3 33.17 15.77 12.37
N GLY A 4 34.27 15.89 11.62
CA GLY A 4 34.53 15.10 10.43
C GLY A 4 33.50 15.28 9.30
N LEU A 5 33.13 14.19 8.64
CA LEU A 5 32.13 14.15 7.55
C LEU A 5 30.70 13.96 8.08
N TYR A 6 30.49 13.96 9.39
CA TYR A 6 29.18 13.80 10.02
C TYR A 6 28.49 15.16 10.23
N HIS A 7 27.33 15.34 9.64
CA HIS A 7 26.46 16.48 9.85
C HIS A 7 25.17 16.00 10.55
N PRO A 8 24.89 16.42 11.78
CA PRO A 8 23.69 15.98 12.52
C PRO A 8 22.38 16.39 11.83
N ASP A 9 22.41 17.42 11.01
CA ASP A 9 21.24 17.96 10.30
C ASP A 9 21.03 17.31 8.90
N GLU A 10 21.93 16.40 8.49
CA GLU A 10 21.76 15.66 7.25
C GLU A 10 20.73 14.53 7.42
N PHE A 11 19.85 14.42 6.43
CA PHE A 11 18.90 13.34 6.29
C PHE A 11 19.64 12.00 6.14
N LYS A 12 19.36 11.03 7.01
CA LYS A 12 20.14 9.78 7.11
C LYS A 12 19.35 8.53 6.77
N ASP A 13 18.34 8.65 5.93
CA ASP A 13 17.57 7.50 5.51
C ASP A 13 18.37 6.58 4.60
N ASN A 14 18.42 5.32 4.99
CA ASN A 14 19.00 4.25 4.19
C ASN A 14 17.88 3.42 3.58
N CYS A 15 17.48 3.76 2.36
CA CYS A 15 16.51 2.97 1.60
C CYS A 15 17.21 2.07 0.59
N GLY A 16 16.72 0.84 0.48
CA GLY A 16 16.98 -0.02 -0.66
C GLY A 16 15.75 -0.05 -1.56
N PHE A 17 15.93 0.03 -2.86
CA PHE A 17 14.83 -0.16 -3.80
C PHE A 17 15.24 -1.06 -4.96
N GLY A 18 14.27 -1.74 -5.57
CA GLY A 18 14.44 -2.52 -6.77
C GLY A 18 13.36 -2.18 -7.78
N LEU A 19 13.65 -2.33 -9.06
CA LEU A 19 12.71 -2.20 -10.15
C LEU A 19 12.72 -3.48 -10.97
N ILE A 20 11.54 -4.04 -11.18
CA ILE A 20 11.35 -5.22 -12.04
C ILE A 20 10.28 -4.85 -13.06
N ALA A 21 10.57 -5.05 -14.34
CA ALA A 21 9.66 -4.75 -15.44
C ALA A 21 9.65 -5.87 -16.48
N HIS A 22 8.48 -6.16 -17.02
CA HIS A 22 8.35 -7.03 -18.19
C HIS A 22 8.55 -6.22 -19.47
N MET A 23 9.48 -6.62 -20.32
CA MET A 23 9.87 -5.86 -21.52
C MET A 23 8.72 -5.69 -22.52
N GLN A 24 7.81 -6.66 -22.61
CA GLN A 24 6.63 -6.62 -23.46
C GLN A 24 5.39 -6.06 -22.77
N GLY A 25 5.48 -5.63 -21.50
CA GLY A 25 4.38 -5.08 -20.74
C GLY A 25 3.31 -6.09 -20.32
N GLU A 26 3.62 -7.39 -20.35
CA GLU A 26 2.68 -8.43 -19.94
C GLU A 26 2.60 -8.53 -18.41
N ALA A 27 1.37 -8.40 -17.90
CA ALA A 27 1.11 -8.59 -16.48
C ALA A 27 1.12 -10.07 -16.12
N SER A 28 1.89 -10.48 -15.11
CA SER A 28 1.93 -11.85 -14.65
C SER A 28 2.08 -11.96 -13.12
N HIS A 29 1.51 -13.02 -12.55
CA HIS A 29 1.69 -13.34 -11.14
C HIS A 29 3.17 -13.67 -10.82
N HIS A 30 3.88 -14.25 -11.78
CA HIS A 30 5.31 -14.54 -11.63
C HIS A 30 6.14 -13.28 -11.40
N LEU A 31 5.84 -12.19 -12.13
CA LEU A 31 6.52 -10.91 -11.93
C LEU A 31 6.31 -10.37 -10.51
N LEU A 32 5.07 -10.49 -10.00
CA LEU A 32 4.74 -10.10 -8.63
C LEU A 32 5.49 -10.95 -7.59
N GLN A 33 5.54 -12.27 -7.78
CA GLN A 33 6.29 -13.17 -6.90
C GLN A 33 7.77 -12.83 -6.89
N THR A 34 8.38 -12.62 -8.05
CA THR A 34 9.78 -12.22 -8.16
C THR A 34 10.05 -10.89 -7.41
N ALA A 35 9.13 -9.94 -7.48
CA ALA A 35 9.25 -8.67 -6.74
C ALA A 35 9.18 -8.88 -5.22
N ILE A 36 8.30 -9.76 -4.74
CA ILE A 36 8.19 -10.12 -3.31
C ILE A 36 9.46 -10.84 -2.84
N GLU A 37 9.98 -11.78 -3.61
CA GLU A 37 11.22 -12.49 -3.31
C GLU A 37 12.41 -11.53 -3.26
N ALA A 38 12.52 -10.62 -4.21
CA ALA A 38 13.55 -9.58 -4.21
C ALA A 38 13.44 -8.67 -2.96
N LEU A 39 12.22 -8.31 -2.55
CA LEU A 39 11.98 -7.54 -1.33
C LEU A 39 12.42 -8.31 -0.09
N THR A 40 12.15 -9.60 -0.03
CA THR A 40 12.60 -10.50 1.05
C THR A 40 14.12 -10.58 1.11
N CYS A 41 14.81 -10.64 -0.02
CA CYS A 41 16.29 -10.61 -0.08
C CYS A 41 16.88 -9.30 0.44
N MET A 42 16.11 -8.20 0.44
CA MET A 42 16.54 -6.91 0.97
C MET A 42 16.28 -6.73 2.47
N THR A 43 15.85 -7.74 3.19
CA THR A 43 15.50 -7.66 4.62
C THR A 43 16.62 -7.07 5.48
N HIS A 44 17.88 -7.41 5.19
CA HIS A 44 19.06 -6.89 5.89
C HIS A 44 19.38 -5.40 5.57
N ARG A 45 18.69 -4.81 4.60
CA ARG A 45 18.78 -3.38 4.26
C ARG A 45 17.71 -2.57 4.98
N GLY A 46 16.66 -3.21 5.50
CA GLY A 46 15.70 -2.59 6.39
C GLY A 46 16.20 -2.65 7.84
N GLY A 47 16.10 -1.55 8.57
CA GLY A 47 16.41 -1.55 10.00
C GLY A 47 15.45 -2.45 10.75
N ILE A 48 15.98 -3.48 11.41
CA ILE A 48 15.20 -4.33 12.32
C ILE A 48 15.63 -4.01 13.75
N ASN A 49 14.69 -3.68 14.61
CA ASN A 49 14.94 -3.39 16.00
C ASN A 49 15.39 -4.64 16.78
N ALA A 50 15.93 -4.42 17.98
CA ALA A 50 16.43 -5.49 18.84
C ALA A 50 15.35 -6.53 19.23
N ASP A 51 14.07 -6.20 19.10
CA ASP A 51 12.94 -7.11 19.33
C ASP A 51 12.74 -8.12 18.18
N GLY A 52 13.43 -7.95 17.05
CA GLY A 52 13.31 -8.78 15.87
C GLY A 52 11.94 -8.71 15.15
N LYS A 53 11.07 -7.78 15.54
CA LYS A 53 9.68 -7.70 15.06
C LYS A 53 9.33 -6.35 14.44
N THR A 54 9.92 -5.28 14.95
CA THR A 54 9.71 -3.92 14.41
C THR A 54 10.84 -3.54 13.48
N GLY A 55 10.54 -2.79 12.44
CA GLY A 55 11.51 -2.35 11.43
C GLY A 55 11.02 -1.10 10.71
N ASP A 56 11.84 -0.59 9.81
CA ASP A 56 11.56 0.63 9.04
C ASP A 56 10.43 0.46 8.02
N GLY A 57 9.95 -0.77 7.86
CA GLY A 57 8.90 -1.10 6.92
C GLY A 57 9.42 -1.43 5.51
N CYS A 58 8.52 -1.96 4.71
CA CYS A 58 8.77 -2.25 3.31
C CYS A 58 7.49 -1.98 2.51
N GLY A 59 7.62 -1.82 1.22
CA GLY A 59 6.49 -1.58 0.35
C GLY A 59 6.71 -2.13 -1.05
N LEU A 60 5.62 -2.47 -1.71
CA LEU A 60 5.59 -2.86 -3.10
C LEU A 60 4.68 -1.90 -3.87
N LEU A 61 5.23 -1.26 -4.89
CA LEU A 61 4.47 -0.48 -5.85
C LEU A 61 4.29 -1.32 -7.12
N MET A 62 3.06 -1.50 -7.52
CA MET A 62 2.73 -2.30 -8.71
C MET A 62 1.65 -1.62 -9.54
N GLN A 63 1.55 -2.01 -10.80
CA GLN A 63 0.43 -1.59 -11.63
C GLN A 63 -0.89 -2.04 -10.99
N LYS A 64 -1.91 -1.16 -11.04
CA LYS A 64 -3.23 -1.45 -10.51
C LYS A 64 -3.77 -2.77 -11.10
N PRO A 65 -4.10 -3.77 -10.28
CA PRO A 65 -4.60 -5.06 -10.75
C PRO A 65 -6.09 -4.95 -11.14
N ASP A 66 -6.37 -4.34 -12.28
CA ASP A 66 -7.70 -3.91 -12.71
C ASP A 66 -8.69 -5.08 -12.78
N VAL A 67 -8.29 -6.20 -13.36
CA VAL A 67 -9.14 -7.40 -13.48
C VAL A 67 -9.58 -7.91 -12.11
N PHE A 68 -8.63 -8.01 -11.17
CA PHE A 68 -8.91 -8.44 -9.80
C PHE A 68 -9.84 -7.46 -9.08
N LEU A 69 -9.59 -6.17 -9.18
CA LEU A 69 -10.39 -5.15 -8.48
C LEU A 69 -11.83 -5.10 -9.03
N ARG A 70 -12.02 -5.25 -10.34
CA ARG A 70 -13.36 -5.36 -10.96
C ARG A 70 -14.10 -6.60 -10.47
N ALA A 71 -13.45 -7.76 -10.47
CA ALA A 71 -14.04 -8.98 -9.95
C ALA A 71 -14.40 -8.86 -8.47
N ALA A 72 -13.53 -8.27 -7.65
CA ALA A 72 -13.78 -8.03 -6.23
C ALA A 72 -14.95 -7.07 -5.97
N ALA A 73 -15.07 -6.01 -6.77
CA ALA A 73 -16.19 -5.07 -6.67
C ALA A 73 -17.52 -5.73 -7.10
N GLN A 74 -17.50 -6.50 -8.17
CA GLN A 74 -18.68 -7.25 -8.62
C GLN A 74 -19.14 -8.25 -7.55
N GLN A 75 -18.20 -8.96 -6.93
CA GLN A 75 -18.51 -9.92 -5.88
C GLN A 75 -19.03 -9.25 -4.60
N ALA A 76 -18.45 -8.13 -4.19
CA ALA A 76 -18.76 -7.49 -2.91
C ALA A 76 -19.98 -6.57 -2.98
N PHE A 77 -20.23 -5.93 -4.11
CA PHE A 77 -21.20 -4.85 -4.25
C PHE A 77 -22.18 -5.04 -5.41
N ALA A 78 -21.99 -6.08 -6.24
CA ALA A 78 -22.74 -6.30 -7.47
C ALA A 78 -22.70 -5.10 -8.43
N VAL A 79 -21.58 -4.38 -8.46
CA VAL A 79 -21.38 -3.15 -9.26
C VAL A 79 -20.25 -3.36 -10.25
N GLU A 80 -20.46 -2.89 -11.47
CA GLU A 80 -19.42 -2.76 -12.47
C GLU A 80 -18.67 -1.42 -12.27
N LEU A 81 -17.35 -1.51 -12.13
CA LEU A 81 -16.52 -0.32 -11.93
C LEU A 81 -16.43 0.51 -13.23
N PRO A 82 -16.54 1.84 -13.15
CA PRO A 82 -16.33 2.73 -14.29
C PRO A 82 -14.88 2.63 -14.82
N ALA A 83 -14.60 3.29 -15.94
CA ALA A 83 -13.26 3.34 -16.50
C ALA A 83 -12.24 4.01 -15.54
N GLN A 84 -12.69 5.03 -14.83
CA GLN A 84 -11.88 5.74 -13.83
C GLN A 84 -12.42 5.44 -12.42
N TYR A 85 -11.60 4.83 -11.60
CA TYR A 85 -11.90 4.56 -10.19
C TYR A 85 -10.61 4.54 -9.38
N ALA A 86 -10.74 4.75 -8.09
CA ALA A 86 -9.66 4.62 -7.11
C ALA A 86 -10.02 3.58 -6.06
N VAL A 87 -9.00 2.94 -5.51
CA VAL A 87 -9.11 2.00 -4.39
C VAL A 87 -8.11 2.42 -3.33
N GLY A 88 -8.56 2.48 -2.09
CA GLY A 88 -7.71 2.77 -0.94
C GLY A 88 -7.75 1.65 0.09
N MET A 89 -6.63 1.40 0.75
CA MET A 89 -6.54 0.56 1.92
C MET A 89 -6.58 1.44 3.16
N VAL A 90 -7.43 1.08 4.11
CA VAL A 90 -7.60 1.85 5.35
C VAL A 90 -7.45 0.91 6.54
N PHE A 91 -6.53 1.25 7.43
CA PHE A 91 -6.35 0.56 8.70
C PHE A 91 -7.17 1.28 9.76
N LEU A 92 -8.22 0.64 10.22
CA LEU A 92 -9.14 1.19 11.20
C LEU A 92 -8.77 0.76 12.63
N ASN A 93 -9.32 1.46 13.61
CA ASN A 93 -9.18 1.08 15.01
C ASN A 93 -9.80 -0.30 15.26
N GLN A 94 -9.25 -1.06 16.20
CA GLN A 94 -9.79 -2.36 16.58
C GLN A 94 -11.13 -2.25 17.35
N ASP A 95 -11.40 -1.10 17.97
CA ASP A 95 -12.68 -0.77 18.55
C ASP A 95 -13.68 -0.46 17.42
N GLU A 96 -14.73 -1.29 17.31
CA GLU A 96 -15.70 -1.20 16.21
C GLU A 96 -16.49 0.14 16.23
N SER A 97 -16.73 0.72 17.38
CA SER A 97 -17.40 2.03 17.48
C SER A 97 -16.55 3.13 16.84
N LYS A 98 -15.23 3.14 17.13
CA LYS A 98 -14.27 4.08 16.54
C LYS A 98 -14.06 3.81 15.07
N ALA A 99 -14.03 2.54 14.67
CA ALA A 99 -13.90 2.14 13.27
C ALA A 99 -15.13 2.60 12.46
N SER A 100 -16.34 2.44 12.99
CA SER A 100 -17.55 2.91 12.34
C SER A 100 -17.58 4.43 12.18
N ALA A 101 -17.28 5.16 13.25
CA ALA A 101 -17.19 6.62 13.19
C ALA A 101 -16.15 7.12 12.17
N ALA A 102 -15.01 6.44 12.07
CA ALA A 102 -14.00 6.77 11.08
C ALA A 102 -14.50 6.52 9.64
N ARG A 103 -15.15 5.39 9.38
CA ARG A 103 -15.76 5.09 8.07
C ARG A 103 -16.82 6.12 7.68
N GLU A 104 -17.69 6.49 8.62
CA GLU A 104 -18.73 7.49 8.40
C GLU A 104 -18.14 8.86 8.08
N ASN A 105 -17.11 9.28 8.81
CA ASN A 105 -16.41 10.52 8.53
C ASN A 105 -15.77 10.51 7.15
N MET A 106 -15.03 9.45 6.81
CA MET A 106 -14.42 9.32 5.48
C MET A 106 -15.47 9.30 4.37
N THR A 107 -16.57 8.59 4.57
CA THR A 107 -17.67 8.57 3.60
C THR A 107 -18.21 9.98 3.36
N ARG A 108 -18.45 10.74 4.42
CA ARG A 108 -18.91 12.13 4.33
C ARG A 108 -17.96 13.02 3.56
N GLU A 109 -16.65 12.94 3.86
CA GLU A 109 -15.64 13.74 3.19
C GLU A 109 -15.47 13.38 1.69
N ILE A 110 -15.55 12.08 1.37
CA ILE A 110 -15.54 11.60 -0.03
C ILE A 110 -16.71 12.18 -0.81
N LEU A 111 -17.90 12.12 -0.25
CA LEU A 111 -19.12 12.67 -0.87
C LEU A 111 -19.07 14.19 -0.96
N ALA A 112 -18.57 14.88 0.06
CA ALA A 112 -18.39 16.32 0.06
C ALA A 112 -17.38 16.80 -1.00
N ALA A 113 -16.38 15.98 -1.32
CA ALA A 113 -15.44 16.21 -2.42
C ALA A 113 -16.03 15.97 -3.82
N GLY A 114 -17.32 15.64 -3.93
CA GLY A 114 -18.00 15.37 -5.20
C GLY A 114 -17.68 13.99 -5.79
N LEU A 115 -17.11 13.09 -5.01
CA LEU A 115 -16.80 11.73 -5.45
C LEU A 115 -17.94 10.78 -5.07
N GLN A 116 -18.06 9.68 -5.81
CA GLN A 116 -18.99 8.61 -5.51
C GLN A 116 -18.27 7.50 -4.76
N LEU A 117 -18.74 7.15 -3.58
CA LEU A 117 -18.28 5.97 -2.84
C LEU A 117 -19.07 4.74 -3.29
N ILE A 118 -18.37 3.71 -3.76
CA ILE A 118 -18.98 2.43 -4.15
C ILE A 118 -19.24 1.58 -2.90
N GLY A 119 -18.32 1.52 -1.97
CA GLY A 119 -18.52 0.80 -0.73
C GLY A 119 -17.23 0.50 0.04
N TRP A 120 -17.43 -0.10 1.20
CA TRP A 120 -16.37 -0.57 2.10
C TRP A 120 -16.33 -2.10 2.08
N ARG A 121 -15.19 -2.68 1.75
CA ARG A 121 -14.97 -4.13 1.79
C ARG A 121 -13.94 -4.47 2.88
N LYS A 122 -14.29 -5.39 3.75
CA LYS A 122 -13.31 -5.95 4.68
C LYS A 122 -12.31 -6.81 3.89
N VAL A 123 -11.04 -6.57 4.10
CA VAL A 123 -9.95 -7.36 3.52
C VAL A 123 -9.60 -8.45 4.52
N PRO A 124 -9.46 -9.71 4.07
CA PRO A 124 -9.09 -10.83 4.93
C PRO A 124 -7.68 -10.70 5.49
#